data_2af89bcf44870e8ca086107e755fd9a0
#
_entry.id   2af89bcf44870e8ca086107e755fd9a0
#
_cell.length_a   1.000
_cell.length_b   1.000
_cell.length_c   1.000
_cell.angle_alpha   90.00
_cell.angle_beta   90.00
_cell.angle_gamma   90.00
#
_symmetry.space_group_name_H-M   'P 1'
#
loop_
_entity.id
_entity.type
_entity.pdbx_description
1 polymer ?
#
loop_
_entity_poly.entity_id
_entity_poly.type
_entity_poly.pdbx_seq_one_letter_code
_entity_poly.pdbx_strand_id
1 'polypeptide(L)'
;GLGDVYKRQVLELRRGKGMVVCGSGVRATGFGEPSASGVWVESPAGQLVPDPDTFSTGSFFTNPVICESMFTDVLEQISAAGIDTDVMPKFPGQGGVKLSAAWLIDQAGFSKGFPGGEYPASLSTRHTLALTNRGSATTAELLEVARRVRDGVWERFGVELVPEPILVGCSIPPLD
;
A
#
# COMPACT_ATOMS: atom_id res chain seq x y z
N GLY A 1 -13.85 1.79 -28.51
CA GLY A 1 -14.69 0.65 -28.11
C GLY A 1 -14.82 0.55 -26.59
N LEU A 2 -15.64 -0.37 -26.08
CA LEU A 2 -15.88 -0.59 -24.63
C LEU A 2 -14.57 -0.81 -23.85
N GLY A 3 -13.55 -1.42 -24.47
CA GLY A 3 -12.24 -1.64 -23.87
C GLY A 3 -11.48 -0.34 -23.59
N ASP A 4 -11.65 0.69 -24.41
CA ASP A 4 -10.94 1.96 -24.24
C ASP A 4 -11.58 2.82 -23.13
N VAL A 5 -12.90 2.74 -23.00
CA VAL A 5 -13.65 3.39 -21.91
C VAL A 5 -13.25 2.78 -20.56
N TYR A 6 -13.20 1.44 -20.49
CA TYR A 6 -12.78 0.73 -19.28
C TYR A 6 -11.33 1.06 -18.89
N LYS A 7 -10.40 1.06 -19.86
CA LYS A 7 -9.01 1.45 -19.61
C LYS A 7 -8.89 2.88 -19.07
N ARG A 8 -9.63 3.84 -19.62
CA ARG A 8 -9.63 5.23 -19.13
C ARG A 8 -10.13 5.31 -17.70
N GLN A 9 -11.24 4.65 -17.38
CA GLN A 9 -11.80 4.63 -16.02
C GLN A 9 -10.82 4.04 -15.01
N VAL A 10 -10.18 2.91 -15.35
CA VAL A 10 -9.17 2.28 -14.49
C VAL A 10 -7.95 3.19 -14.31
N LEU A 11 -7.48 3.87 -15.37
CA LEU A 11 -6.36 4.80 -15.29
C LEU A 11 -6.69 6.04 -14.45
N GLU A 12 -7.92 6.55 -14.53
CA GLU A 12 -8.40 7.67 -13.70
C GLU A 12 -8.48 7.29 -12.23
N LEU A 13 -9.04 6.10 -11.92
CA LEU A 13 -9.08 5.56 -10.56
C LEU A 13 -7.67 5.36 -9.98
N ARG A 14 -6.75 4.82 -10.78
CA ARG A 14 -5.35 4.63 -10.38
C ARG A 14 -4.64 5.95 -10.17
N ARG A 15 -4.87 6.93 -11.05
CA ARG A 15 -4.32 8.28 -10.93
C ARG A 15 -4.79 8.96 -9.64
N GLY A 16 -6.08 8.84 -9.29
CA GLY A 16 -6.62 9.35 -8.03
C GLY A 16 -5.97 8.74 -6.78
N LYS A 17 -5.43 7.50 -6.90
CA LYS A 17 -4.68 6.80 -5.84
C LYS A 17 -3.15 7.03 -5.91
N GLY A 18 -2.66 7.92 -6.76
CA GLY A 18 -1.23 8.15 -6.95
C GLY A 18 -0.52 7.10 -7.83
N MET A 19 -1.25 6.09 -8.32
CA MET A 19 -0.70 5.04 -9.17
C MET A 19 -0.65 5.51 -10.63
N VAL A 20 0.36 6.26 -11.00
CA VAL A 20 0.55 6.76 -12.36
C VAL A 20 1.58 5.89 -13.08
N VAL A 21 1.19 5.37 -14.25
CA VAL A 21 2.15 4.76 -15.16
C VAL A 21 2.89 5.89 -15.87
N CYS A 22 4.13 6.16 -15.48
CA CYS A 22 4.99 7.06 -16.26
C CYS A 22 5.27 6.41 -17.61
N GLY A 23 4.93 7.11 -18.70
CA GLY A 23 5.31 6.67 -20.04
C GLY A 23 6.84 6.52 -20.15
N SER A 24 7.27 5.63 -21.03
CA SER A 24 8.68 5.30 -21.31
C SER A 24 9.51 6.54 -21.60
N GLY A 25 10.19 7.08 -20.61
CA GLY A 25 11.04 8.26 -20.74
C GLY A 25 11.63 8.82 -19.46
N VAL A 26 11.12 8.41 -18.30
CA VAL A 26 11.68 8.85 -17.02
C VAL A 26 12.85 7.94 -16.67
N ARG A 27 14.06 8.35 -17.03
CA ARG A 27 15.28 7.80 -16.43
C ARG A 27 15.30 8.24 -14.97
N ALA A 28 15.50 7.30 -14.06
CA ALA A 28 15.63 7.52 -12.62
C ALA A 28 16.95 8.24 -12.23
N THR A 29 17.43 9.15 -13.05
CA THR A 29 18.65 9.91 -12.83
C THR A 29 18.33 11.41 -12.92
N GLY A 30 18.02 11.97 -11.75
CA GLY A 30 17.82 13.40 -11.59
C GLY A 30 16.37 13.85 -11.85
N PHE A 31 15.89 14.73 -11.00
CA PHE A 31 14.62 15.41 -11.15
C PHE A 31 14.67 16.25 -12.44
N GLY A 32 14.11 15.73 -13.53
CA GLY A 32 13.98 16.45 -14.79
C GLY A 32 12.96 17.57 -14.70
N GLU A 33 12.99 18.48 -15.68
CA GLU A 33 12.00 19.54 -15.88
C GLU A 33 10.56 19.01 -15.81
N PRO A 34 9.59 19.77 -15.25
CA PRO A 34 8.19 19.39 -15.19
C PRO A 34 7.67 19.06 -16.59
N SER A 35 7.51 17.79 -16.91
CA SER A 35 6.88 17.39 -18.16
C SER A 35 5.37 17.32 -17.99
N ALA A 36 4.62 17.62 -19.04
CA ALA A 36 3.15 17.68 -19.04
C ALA A 36 2.46 16.33 -18.65
N SER A 37 3.21 15.26 -18.45
CA SER A 37 2.71 13.91 -18.11
C SER A 37 2.93 13.46 -16.66
N GLY A 38 3.67 14.24 -15.84
CA GLY A 38 3.92 13.92 -14.42
C GLY A 38 2.88 14.53 -13.49
N VAL A 39 2.66 13.92 -12.33
CA VAL A 39 1.95 14.55 -11.22
C VAL A 39 2.97 15.27 -10.36
N TRP A 40 2.79 16.58 -10.19
CA TRP A 40 3.69 17.44 -9.44
C TRP A 40 2.95 18.04 -8.25
N VAL A 41 3.65 18.19 -7.15
CA VAL A 41 3.14 18.82 -5.95
C VAL A 41 4.09 19.94 -5.51
N GLU A 42 3.56 20.94 -4.84
CA GLU A 42 4.36 22.00 -4.25
C GLU A 42 5.03 21.48 -2.98
N SER A 43 6.35 21.57 -2.91
CA SER A 43 7.11 21.24 -1.70
C SER A 43 6.93 22.32 -0.63
N PRO A 44 7.26 22.05 0.64
CA PRO A 44 7.25 23.06 1.69
C PRO A 44 8.12 24.29 1.40
N ALA A 45 9.10 24.16 0.48
CA ALA A 45 9.95 25.26 0.02
C ALA A 45 9.36 26.01 -1.19
N GLY A 46 8.12 25.73 -1.60
CA GLY A 46 7.46 26.38 -2.74
C GLY A 46 7.95 25.92 -4.11
N GLN A 47 8.68 24.79 -4.19
CA GLN A 47 9.16 24.23 -5.45
C GLN A 47 8.24 23.13 -5.93
N LEU A 48 8.00 23.07 -7.25
CA LEU A 48 7.30 21.93 -7.85
C LEU A 48 8.23 20.72 -7.87
N VAL A 49 7.81 19.65 -7.20
CA VAL A 49 8.52 18.36 -7.15
C VAL A 49 7.60 17.24 -7.61
N PRO A 50 8.14 16.14 -8.15
CA PRO A 50 7.32 14.99 -8.47
C PRO A 50 6.56 14.50 -7.23
N ASP A 51 5.27 14.19 -7.39
CA ASP A 51 4.45 13.68 -6.30
C ASP A 51 5.01 12.32 -5.81
N PRO A 52 5.51 12.23 -4.55
CA PRO A 52 6.09 11.00 -4.03
C PRO A 52 5.13 9.81 -4.01
N ASP A 53 3.82 10.05 -3.99
CA ASP A 53 2.83 8.98 -4.06
C ASP A 53 2.80 8.25 -5.41
N THR A 54 3.45 8.80 -6.44
CA THR A 54 3.61 8.12 -7.73
C THR A 54 4.78 7.14 -7.76
N PHE A 55 5.71 7.20 -6.81
CA PHE A 55 6.86 6.31 -6.71
C PHE A 55 6.53 5.05 -5.89
N SER A 56 5.61 4.24 -6.40
CA SER A 56 5.20 2.97 -5.80
C SER A 56 5.01 1.91 -6.87
N THR A 57 5.04 0.63 -6.46
CA THR A 57 4.72 -0.52 -7.31
C THR A 57 3.22 -0.86 -7.34
N GLY A 58 2.39 -0.03 -6.74
CA GLY A 58 0.98 -0.31 -6.50
C GLY A 58 0.75 -0.91 -5.12
N SER A 59 -0.25 -1.78 -4.98
CA SER A 59 -0.50 -2.50 -3.73
C SER A 59 0.71 -3.36 -3.38
N PHE A 60 1.22 -3.22 -2.15
CA PHE A 60 2.37 -4.00 -1.70
C PHE A 60 1.96 -5.34 -1.09
N PHE A 61 0.78 -5.43 -0.48
CA PHE A 61 0.26 -6.67 0.09
C PHE A 61 -0.96 -7.17 -0.67
N THR A 62 -1.07 -8.49 -0.80
CA THR A 62 -2.27 -9.14 -1.31
C THR A 62 -3.38 -9.11 -0.26
N ASN A 63 -4.64 -9.16 -0.72
CA ASN A 63 -5.77 -9.37 0.17
C ASN A 63 -5.74 -10.83 0.68
N PRO A 64 -5.59 -11.08 1.99
CA PRO A 64 -5.47 -12.43 2.51
C PRO A 64 -6.76 -13.21 2.35
N VAL A 65 -6.62 -14.51 2.03
CA VAL A 65 -7.73 -15.48 2.07
C VAL A 65 -7.45 -16.43 3.21
N ILE A 66 -8.35 -16.48 4.19
CA ILE A 66 -8.22 -17.31 5.39
C ILE A 66 -9.36 -18.32 5.48
N CYS A 67 -9.13 -19.47 6.10
CA CYS A 67 -10.18 -20.45 6.30
C CYS A 67 -11.22 -19.98 7.33
N GLU A 68 -12.41 -20.62 7.33
CA GLU A 68 -13.52 -20.21 8.21
C GLU A 68 -13.18 -20.27 9.70
N SER A 69 -12.33 -21.23 10.13
CA SER A 69 -11.91 -21.32 11.53
C SER A 69 -11.05 -20.10 11.92
N MET A 70 -10.04 -19.76 11.12
CA MET A 70 -9.22 -18.56 11.34
C MET A 70 -10.07 -17.28 11.25
N PHE A 71 -11.09 -17.27 10.39
CA PHE A 71 -11.97 -16.11 10.27
C PHE A 71 -12.74 -15.85 11.58
N THR A 72 -13.17 -16.90 12.29
CA THR A 72 -13.80 -16.77 13.60
C THR A 72 -12.83 -16.14 14.61
N ASP A 73 -11.59 -16.62 14.66
CA ASP A 73 -10.56 -16.09 15.57
C ASP A 73 -10.28 -14.60 15.27
N VAL A 74 -10.21 -14.22 13.98
CA VAL A 74 -10.02 -12.83 13.54
C VAL A 74 -11.18 -11.93 13.98
N LEU A 75 -12.44 -12.41 13.88
CA LEU A 75 -13.59 -11.66 14.35
C LEU A 75 -13.54 -11.41 15.87
N GLU A 76 -13.10 -12.40 16.64
CA GLU A 76 -12.89 -12.27 18.09
C GLU A 76 -11.82 -11.22 18.41
N GLN A 77 -10.68 -11.23 17.71
CA GLN A 77 -9.62 -10.25 17.88
C GLN A 77 -10.08 -8.83 17.53
N ILE A 78 -10.83 -8.66 16.43
CA ILE A 78 -11.38 -7.37 16.00
C ILE A 78 -12.37 -6.86 17.05
N SER A 79 -13.27 -7.72 17.53
CA SER A 79 -14.23 -7.37 18.58
C SER A 79 -13.55 -7.02 19.91
N ALA A 80 -12.53 -7.79 20.30
CA ALA A 80 -11.73 -7.51 21.50
C ALA A 80 -10.98 -6.17 21.41
N ALA A 81 -10.61 -5.74 20.20
CA ALA A 81 -10.03 -4.43 19.93
C ALA A 81 -11.06 -3.28 19.96
N GLY A 82 -12.35 -3.57 20.22
CA GLY A 82 -13.44 -2.58 20.23
C GLY A 82 -13.86 -2.11 18.83
N ILE A 83 -13.52 -2.86 17.79
CA ILE A 83 -13.86 -2.53 16.41
C ILE A 83 -15.13 -3.29 16.01
N ASP A 84 -16.04 -2.59 15.33
CA ASP A 84 -17.26 -3.19 14.82
C ASP A 84 -16.96 -4.15 13.66
N THR A 85 -17.29 -5.43 13.84
CA THR A 85 -17.07 -6.49 12.84
C THR A 85 -17.99 -6.38 11.63
N ASP A 86 -19.12 -5.69 11.73
CA ASP A 86 -20.08 -5.54 10.63
C ASP A 86 -19.58 -4.60 9.54
N VAL A 87 -18.70 -3.66 9.89
CA VAL A 87 -18.10 -2.72 8.93
C VAL A 87 -16.86 -3.31 8.22
N MET A 88 -16.41 -4.50 8.59
CA MET A 88 -15.23 -5.13 7.99
C MET A 88 -15.54 -5.60 6.54
N PRO A 89 -14.80 -5.09 5.53
CA PRO A 89 -14.95 -5.56 4.16
C PRO A 89 -14.47 -7.00 4.02
N LYS A 90 -15.38 -7.90 3.69
CA LYS A 90 -15.15 -9.34 3.49
C LYS A 90 -15.82 -9.81 2.21
N PHE A 91 -15.19 -10.74 1.52
CA PHE A 91 -15.64 -11.25 0.23
C PHE A 91 -15.45 -12.76 0.17
N PRO A 92 -16.21 -13.49 -0.66
CA PRO A 92 -15.93 -14.89 -0.93
C PRO A 92 -14.51 -15.05 -1.50
N GLY A 93 -13.73 -15.98 -0.94
CA GLY A 93 -12.42 -16.37 -1.42
C GLY A 93 -12.39 -17.86 -1.78
N GLN A 94 -11.44 -18.27 -2.63
CA GLN A 94 -11.27 -19.68 -2.93
C GLN A 94 -10.71 -20.40 -1.69
N GLY A 95 -11.55 -21.21 -1.04
CA GLY A 95 -11.17 -21.96 0.16
C GLY A 95 -11.39 -21.20 1.47
N GLY A 96 -12.13 -20.08 1.48
CA GLY A 96 -12.43 -19.35 2.71
C GLY A 96 -12.92 -17.92 2.47
N VAL A 97 -12.61 -17.04 3.41
CA VAL A 97 -13.01 -15.62 3.40
C VAL A 97 -11.83 -14.76 2.99
N LYS A 98 -12.04 -13.89 2.00
CA LYS A 98 -11.06 -12.90 1.55
C LYS A 98 -11.27 -11.59 2.32
N LEU A 99 -10.26 -11.13 3.02
CA LEU A 99 -10.26 -9.91 3.81
C LEU A 99 -9.61 -8.74 3.05
N SER A 100 -9.97 -7.51 3.42
CA SER A 100 -9.32 -6.32 2.88
C SER A 100 -8.02 -6.02 3.64
N ALA A 101 -6.87 -6.23 3.00
CA ALA A 101 -5.58 -5.87 3.57
C ALA A 101 -5.50 -4.37 3.93
N ALA A 102 -6.05 -3.49 3.08
CA ALA A 102 -6.08 -2.05 3.37
C ALA A 102 -6.84 -1.73 4.66
N TRP A 103 -7.98 -2.36 4.88
CA TRP A 103 -8.77 -2.18 6.09
C TRP A 103 -8.03 -2.71 7.32
N LEU A 104 -7.43 -3.91 7.24
CA LEU A 104 -6.64 -4.47 8.34
C LEU A 104 -5.47 -3.55 8.72
N ILE A 105 -4.76 -3.00 7.75
CA ILE A 105 -3.67 -2.05 7.96
C ILE A 105 -4.17 -0.79 8.67
N ASP A 106 -5.26 -0.19 8.19
CA ASP A 106 -5.85 1.00 8.82
C ASP A 106 -6.29 0.70 10.27
N GLN A 107 -6.95 -0.44 10.51
CA GLN A 107 -7.41 -0.83 11.84
C GLN A 107 -6.27 -1.26 12.77
N ALA A 108 -5.15 -1.72 12.24
CA ALA A 108 -3.94 -1.98 13.02
C ALA A 108 -3.22 -0.69 13.46
N GLY A 109 -3.70 0.48 13.03
CA GLY A 109 -3.16 1.78 13.43
C GLY A 109 -2.15 2.37 12.45
N PHE A 110 -1.96 1.74 11.29
CA PHE A 110 -1.07 2.24 10.24
C PHE A 110 -1.84 3.16 9.28
N SER A 111 -1.91 4.43 9.63
CA SER A 111 -2.58 5.43 8.80
C SER A 111 -1.79 5.74 7.52
N LYS A 112 -2.46 6.38 6.58
CA LYS A 112 -1.84 6.93 5.36
C LYS A 112 -0.65 7.81 5.75
N GLY A 113 0.47 7.64 5.01
CA GLY A 113 1.70 8.36 5.28
C GLY A 113 2.58 7.78 6.39
N PHE A 114 2.17 6.67 7.06
CA PHE A 114 3.00 6.02 8.10
C PHE A 114 4.39 5.64 7.54
N PRO A 115 5.48 5.81 8.29
CA PRO A 115 5.60 6.28 9.67
C PRO A 115 5.54 7.80 9.83
N GLY A 116 5.43 8.56 8.74
CA GLY A 116 5.40 10.01 8.79
C GLY A 116 6.78 10.66 8.96
N GLY A 117 6.78 11.99 9.15
CA GLY A 117 8.01 12.75 9.31
C GLY A 117 8.88 12.75 8.04
N GLU A 118 10.19 12.79 8.24
CA GLU A 118 11.19 12.78 7.16
C GLU A 118 11.67 11.37 6.79
N TYR A 119 10.92 10.31 7.18
CA TYR A 119 11.33 8.96 6.85
C TYR A 119 11.26 8.74 5.33
N PRO A 120 12.33 8.19 4.71
CA PRO A 120 12.45 8.18 3.25
C PRO A 120 11.48 7.20 2.55
N ALA A 121 10.88 6.26 3.30
CA ALA A 121 9.85 5.35 2.83
C ALA A 121 8.57 5.50 3.66
N SER A 122 7.40 5.41 3.04
CA SER A 122 6.14 5.49 3.78
C SER A 122 5.00 4.76 3.07
N LEU A 123 3.93 4.48 3.81
CA LEU A 123 2.65 4.24 3.16
C LEU A 123 2.25 5.50 2.37
N SER A 124 1.58 5.31 1.24
CA SER A 124 1.05 6.41 0.45
C SER A 124 0.10 7.27 1.30
N THR A 125 0.11 8.58 1.07
CA THR A 125 -0.85 9.50 1.70
C THR A 125 -2.26 9.35 1.13
N ARG A 126 -2.43 8.56 0.05
CA ARG A 126 -3.71 8.33 -0.62
C ARG A 126 -4.25 6.92 -0.42
N HIS A 127 -3.36 5.94 -0.21
CA HIS A 127 -3.75 4.52 -0.14
C HIS A 127 -2.81 3.72 0.77
N THR A 128 -3.34 3.15 1.85
CA THR A 128 -2.55 2.41 2.86
C THR A 128 -1.90 1.12 2.34
N LEU A 129 -2.37 0.54 1.23
CA LEU A 129 -1.72 -0.62 0.61
C LEU A 129 -0.46 -0.29 -0.20
N ALA A 130 -0.25 0.97 -0.59
CA ALA A 130 0.90 1.34 -1.41
C ALA A 130 2.06 1.81 -0.54
N LEU A 131 3.23 1.22 -0.73
CA LEU A 131 4.51 1.70 -0.20
C LEU A 131 5.16 2.64 -1.21
N THR A 132 5.61 3.79 -0.74
CA THR A 132 6.16 4.84 -1.58
C THR A 132 7.58 5.19 -1.17
N ASN A 133 8.42 5.45 -2.18
CA ASN A 133 9.72 6.06 -1.98
C ASN A 133 9.55 7.59 -1.98
N ARG A 134 9.91 8.25 -0.89
CA ARG A 134 9.77 9.70 -0.72
C ARG A 134 10.95 10.49 -1.32
N GLY A 135 11.81 9.85 -2.09
CA GLY A 135 12.88 10.47 -2.86
C GLY A 135 14.26 9.82 -2.65
N SER A 136 14.53 9.30 -1.46
CA SER A 136 15.85 8.76 -1.11
C SER A 136 15.83 7.39 -0.44
N ALA A 137 14.66 6.72 -0.41
CA ALA A 137 14.54 5.43 0.26
C ALA A 137 15.39 4.34 -0.41
N THR A 138 16.11 3.62 0.41
CA THR A 138 16.73 2.35 0.04
C THR A 138 15.68 1.23 0.07
N THR A 139 15.98 0.10 -0.57
CA THR A 139 15.15 -1.11 -0.48
C THR A 139 14.97 -1.57 0.96
N ALA A 140 16.04 -1.50 1.77
CA ALA A 140 15.99 -1.90 3.18
C ALA A 140 14.99 -1.07 3.99
N GLU A 141 14.98 0.25 3.81
CA GLU A 141 14.03 1.14 4.50
C GLU A 141 12.60 0.91 4.04
N LEU A 142 12.39 0.63 2.77
CA LEU A 142 11.07 0.31 2.23
C LEU A 142 10.56 -1.02 2.79
N LEU A 143 11.41 -2.05 2.85
CA LEU A 143 11.08 -3.34 3.43
C LEU A 143 10.89 -3.26 4.95
N GLU A 144 11.57 -2.36 5.64
CA GLU A 144 11.36 -2.12 7.08
C GLU A 144 9.94 -1.56 7.34
N VAL A 145 9.46 -0.63 6.52
CA VAL A 145 8.07 -0.16 6.63
C VAL A 145 7.10 -1.31 6.35
N ALA A 146 7.37 -2.13 5.32
CA ALA A 146 6.55 -3.30 5.01
C ALA A 146 6.50 -4.29 6.18
N ARG A 147 7.66 -4.58 6.78
CA ARG A 147 7.79 -5.48 7.94
C ARG A 147 6.95 -4.97 9.12
N ARG A 148 7.10 -3.69 9.49
CA ARG A 148 6.36 -3.08 10.61
C ARG A 148 4.85 -3.16 10.41
N VAL A 149 4.39 -2.93 9.18
CA VAL A 149 2.95 -3.03 8.84
C VAL A 149 2.47 -4.47 8.94
N ARG A 150 3.21 -5.43 8.36
CA ARG A 150 2.87 -6.86 8.43
C ARG A 150 2.81 -7.35 9.87
N ASP A 151 3.87 -7.09 10.63
CA ASP A 151 4.02 -7.56 12.01
C ASP A 151 2.91 -6.95 12.90
N GLY A 152 2.60 -5.67 12.76
CA GLY A 152 1.54 -5.05 13.53
C GLY A 152 0.14 -5.53 13.17
N VAL A 153 -0.11 -5.92 11.92
CA VAL A 153 -1.38 -6.57 11.53
C VAL A 153 -1.45 -7.98 12.13
N TRP A 154 -0.34 -8.71 12.09
CA TRP A 154 -0.24 -10.03 12.74
C TRP A 154 -0.46 -9.95 14.24
N GLU A 155 0.25 -9.07 14.93
CA GLU A 155 0.12 -8.87 16.40
C GLU A 155 -1.30 -8.52 16.80
N ARG A 156 -2.00 -7.73 15.98
CA ARG A 156 -3.32 -7.23 16.33
C ARG A 156 -4.46 -8.18 15.97
N PHE A 157 -4.35 -8.89 14.86
CA PHE A 157 -5.45 -9.67 14.29
C PHE A 157 -5.11 -11.13 13.97
N GLY A 158 -3.86 -11.56 14.14
CA GLY A 158 -3.42 -12.90 13.76
C GLY A 158 -3.47 -13.16 12.25
N VAL A 159 -3.44 -12.11 11.42
CA VAL A 159 -3.50 -12.22 9.96
C VAL A 159 -2.16 -11.85 9.36
N GLU A 160 -1.53 -12.80 8.66
CA GLU A 160 -0.30 -12.54 7.92
C GLU A 160 -0.58 -11.84 6.59
N LEU A 161 0.11 -10.72 6.36
CA LEU A 161 0.09 -10.01 5.08
C LEU A 161 1.25 -10.51 4.20
N VAL A 162 0.91 -11.00 3.01
CA VAL A 162 1.89 -11.51 2.04
C VAL A 162 2.19 -10.44 0.98
N PRO A 163 3.48 -10.13 0.72
CA PRO A 163 3.85 -9.22 -0.36
C PRO A 163 3.37 -9.70 -1.73
N GLU A 164 2.81 -8.79 -2.53
CA GLU A 164 2.46 -9.04 -3.93
C GLU A 164 3.68 -8.94 -4.86
N PRO A 165 4.62 -7.98 -4.67
CA PRO A 165 5.83 -7.91 -5.47
C PRO A 165 6.77 -9.09 -5.23
N ILE A 166 7.42 -9.55 -6.31
CA ILE A 166 8.51 -10.53 -6.20
C ILE A 166 9.75 -9.80 -5.69
N LEU A 167 10.27 -10.25 -4.54
CA LEU A 167 11.48 -9.70 -3.93
C LEU A 167 12.71 -10.40 -4.50
N VAL A 168 13.59 -9.65 -5.18
CA VAL A 168 14.80 -10.17 -5.80
C VAL A 168 16.05 -9.67 -5.06
N GLY A 169 16.83 -10.59 -4.51
CA GLY A 169 18.03 -10.25 -3.75
C GLY A 169 17.78 -9.59 -2.39
N CYS A 170 16.54 -9.62 -1.92
CA CYS A 170 16.12 -9.08 -0.62
C CYS A 170 14.93 -9.90 -0.08
N SER A 171 14.66 -9.78 1.21
CA SER A 171 13.53 -10.47 1.85
C SER A 171 13.00 -9.67 3.04
N ILE A 172 11.75 -9.91 3.40
CA ILE A 172 11.21 -9.52 4.71
C ILE A 172 11.43 -10.73 5.63
N PRO A 173 12.07 -10.55 6.83
CA PRO A 173 12.23 -11.65 7.77
C PRO A 173 10.88 -12.32 8.08
N PRO A 174 10.85 -13.63 8.40
CA PRO A 174 9.62 -14.30 8.82
C PRO A 174 9.02 -13.62 10.06
N LEU A 175 7.75 -13.91 10.34
CA LEU A 175 7.13 -13.58 11.63
C LEU A 175 7.79 -14.42 12.72
N ASP A 176 8.05 -13.83 13.89
CA ASP A 176 8.58 -14.51 15.08
C ASP A 176 7.49 -15.34 15.76
#